data_2f133652579943f058e746609097c768
#
_entry.id   2f133652579943f058e746609097c768
#
_cell.length_a   1.000
_cell.length_b   1.000
_cell.length_c   1.000
_cell.angle_alpha   90.00
_cell.angle_beta   90.00
_cell.angle_gamma   90.00
#
_symmetry.space_group_name_H-M   'P 1'
#
loop_
_entity.id
_entity.type
_entity.pdbx_description
1 polymer ?
#
loop_
_entity_poly.entity_id
_entity_poly.type
_entity_poly.pdbx_seq_one_letter_code
_entity_poly.pdbx_strand_id
1 'polypeptide(L)'
;MLFRSCSVFGVLACVIELAFSERFAAVFSHDPAVIAEGARYLRIAALSQVGICAEIVLEGALGGAGFTLPPMLASTAITASRIPLAAWAAARYGVVGIWWTITLTALLRAIAMLGIWREGRWKRSLIA
;
A
#
# COMPACT_ATOMS: atom_id res chain seq x y z
N MET A 1 8.45 -18.41 -5.84
CA MET A 1 9.31 -17.50 -6.62
C MET A 1 8.68 -16.10 -6.79
N LEU A 2 7.44 -15.97 -7.23
CA LEU A 2 6.76 -14.67 -7.46
C LEU A 2 6.80 -13.71 -6.25
N PHE A 3 6.53 -14.18 -5.05
CA PHE A 3 6.56 -13.37 -3.84
C PHE A 3 7.94 -12.72 -3.59
N ARG A 4 9.01 -13.50 -3.77
CA ARG A 4 10.39 -13.00 -3.60
C ARG A 4 10.73 -11.95 -4.66
N SER A 5 10.36 -12.19 -5.91
CA SER A 5 10.60 -11.24 -7.00
C SER A 5 9.83 -9.94 -6.78
N CYS A 6 8.54 -9.99 -6.44
CA CYS A 6 7.75 -8.79 -6.15
C CYS A 6 8.26 -8.02 -4.94
N SER A 7 8.72 -8.72 -3.88
CA SER A 7 9.32 -8.05 -2.73
C SER A 7 10.61 -7.31 -3.10
N VAL A 8 11.46 -7.92 -3.94
CA VAL A 8 12.69 -7.27 -4.45
C VAL A 8 12.35 -6.03 -5.28
N PHE A 9 11.37 -6.14 -6.19
CA PHE A 9 10.90 -4.98 -6.96
C PHE A 9 10.30 -3.89 -6.08
N GLY A 10 9.51 -4.24 -5.06
CA GLY A 10 8.94 -3.28 -4.12
C GLY A 10 10.00 -2.55 -3.30
N VAL A 11 11.03 -3.26 -2.84
CA VAL A 11 12.17 -2.65 -2.14
C VAL A 11 12.98 -1.77 -3.09
N LEU A 12 13.24 -2.21 -4.31
CA LEU A 12 13.96 -1.42 -5.31
C LEU A 12 13.20 -0.13 -5.65
N ALA A 13 11.90 -0.22 -5.88
CA ALA A 13 11.05 0.95 -6.13
C ALA A 13 11.06 1.91 -4.94
N CYS A 14 10.93 1.40 -3.71
CA CYS A 14 11.03 2.20 -2.49
C CYS A 14 12.36 2.95 -2.39
N VAL A 15 13.49 2.27 -2.64
CA VAL A 15 14.82 2.90 -2.62
C VAL A 15 14.96 3.97 -3.69
N ILE A 16 14.48 3.71 -4.91
CA ILE A 16 14.51 4.68 -6.02
C ILE A 16 13.65 5.91 -5.68
N GLU A 17 12.44 5.71 -5.19
CA GLU A 17 11.56 6.82 -4.79
C GLU A 17 12.15 7.65 -3.66
N LEU A 18 12.75 7.03 -2.65
CA LEU A 18 13.42 7.74 -1.55
C LEU A 18 14.64 8.53 -2.04
N ALA A 19 15.45 7.94 -2.92
CA ALA A 19 16.67 8.56 -3.41
C ALA A 19 16.42 9.70 -4.40
N PHE A 20 15.38 9.57 -5.24
CA PHE A 20 15.13 10.48 -6.37
C PHE A 20 13.80 11.24 -6.25
N SER A 21 13.17 11.27 -5.09
CA SER A 21 11.87 11.90 -4.86
C SER A 21 11.80 13.36 -5.38
N GLU A 22 12.83 14.15 -5.17
CA GLU A 22 12.88 15.55 -5.64
C GLU A 22 13.00 15.63 -7.17
N ARG A 23 13.78 14.74 -7.78
CA ARG A 23 13.92 14.70 -9.25
C ARG A 23 12.62 14.25 -9.91
N PHE A 24 11.91 13.28 -9.34
CA PHE A 24 10.61 12.88 -9.83
C PHE A 24 9.57 14.00 -9.71
N ALA A 25 9.54 14.71 -8.59
CA ALA A 25 8.66 15.87 -8.42
C ALA A 25 8.99 17.00 -9.41
N ALA A 26 10.27 17.25 -9.69
CA ALA A 26 10.73 18.28 -10.61
C ALA A 26 10.37 18.00 -12.10
N VAL A 27 10.06 16.75 -12.46
CA VAL A 27 9.55 16.41 -13.81
C VAL A 27 8.17 17.01 -14.06
N PHE A 28 7.35 17.13 -12.99
CA PHE A 28 5.97 17.58 -13.08
C PHE A 28 5.76 19.05 -12.79
N SER A 29 6.72 19.71 -12.14
CA SER A 29 6.62 21.12 -11.78
C SER A 29 7.99 21.79 -11.75
N HIS A 30 8.01 23.11 -12.02
CA HIS A 30 9.19 23.96 -11.89
C HIS A 30 9.11 24.85 -10.65
N ASP A 31 7.98 24.81 -9.92
CA ASP A 31 7.79 25.56 -8.69
C ASP A 31 8.50 24.85 -7.51
N PRO A 32 9.48 25.49 -6.84
CA PRO A 32 10.21 24.88 -5.73
C PRO A 32 9.30 24.41 -4.58
N ALA A 33 8.20 25.13 -4.30
CA ALA A 33 7.26 24.77 -3.25
C ALA A 33 6.51 23.48 -3.60
N VAL A 34 6.08 23.33 -4.86
CA VAL A 34 5.39 22.12 -5.36
C VAL A 34 6.34 20.93 -5.39
N ILE A 35 7.61 21.14 -5.78
CA ILE A 35 8.64 20.09 -5.78
C ILE A 35 8.88 19.59 -4.36
N ALA A 36 9.01 20.48 -3.37
CA ALA A 36 9.23 20.09 -1.98
C ALA A 36 8.07 19.27 -1.41
N GLU A 37 6.83 19.67 -1.63
CA GLU A 37 5.65 18.94 -1.19
C GLU A 37 5.48 17.60 -1.93
N GLY A 38 5.71 17.59 -3.24
CA GLY A 38 5.69 16.37 -4.04
C GLY A 38 6.75 15.35 -3.59
N ALA A 39 7.96 15.80 -3.30
CA ALA A 39 9.03 14.96 -2.77
C ALA A 39 8.68 14.40 -1.38
N ARG A 40 8.06 15.21 -0.52
CA ARG A 40 7.57 14.77 0.80
C ARG A 40 6.52 13.67 0.65
N TYR A 41 5.56 13.85 -0.25
CA TYR A 41 4.55 12.83 -0.57
C TYR A 41 5.20 11.52 -1.03
N LEU A 42 6.11 11.58 -2.01
CA LEU A 42 6.78 10.41 -2.56
C LEU A 42 7.58 9.65 -1.48
N ARG A 43 8.23 10.35 -0.56
CA ARG A 43 8.95 9.72 0.56
C ARG A 43 8.02 8.98 1.52
N ILE A 44 6.86 9.54 1.82
CA ILE A 44 5.85 8.89 2.66
C ILE A 44 5.24 7.69 1.92
N ALA A 45 4.89 7.86 0.65
CA ALA A 45 4.31 6.81 -0.18
C ALA A 45 5.28 5.64 -0.42
N ALA A 46 6.58 5.90 -0.55
CA ALA A 46 7.61 4.88 -0.73
C ALA A 46 7.58 3.82 0.38
N LEU A 47 7.26 4.20 1.62
CA LEU A 47 7.15 3.26 2.74
C LEU A 47 6.05 2.21 2.53
N SER A 48 5.02 2.51 1.74
CA SER A 48 3.93 1.58 1.45
C SER A 48 4.20 0.63 0.29
N GLN A 49 5.21 0.90 -0.54
CA GLN A 49 5.48 0.12 -1.77
C GLN A 49 5.71 -1.37 -1.53
N VAL A 50 6.50 -1.70 -0.53
CA VAL A 50 6.75 -3.11 -0.18
C VAL A 50 5.46 -3.80 0.28
N GLY A 51 4.65 -3.10 1.07
CA GLY A 51 3.35 -3.59 1.53
C GLY A 51 2.38 -3.82 0.37
N ILE A 52 2.28 -2.86 -0.55
CA ILE A 52 1.42 -2.94 -1.74
C ILE A 52 1.83 -4.12 -2.63
N CYS A 53 3.13 -4.31 -2.89
CA CYS A 53 3.60 -5.45 -3.67
C CYS A 53 3.24 -6.80 -3.02
N ALA A 54 3.41 -6.92 -1.70
CA ALA A 54 3.03 -8.12 -0.96
C ALA A 54 1.51 -8.37 -1.03
N GLU A 55 0.71 -7.31 -0.87
CA GLU A 55 -0.75 -7.36 -0.94
C GLU A 55 -1.24 -7.87 -2.29
N ILE A 56 -0.78 -7.28 -3.40
CA ILE A 56 -1.19 -7.66 -4.76
C ILE A 56 -0.90 -9.14 -5.05
N VAL A 57 0.28 -9.62 -4.64
CA VAL A 57 0.64 -11.03 -4.82
C VAL A 57 -0.24 -11.95 -4.00
N LEU A 58 -0.53 -11.58 -2.76
CA LEU A 58 -1.37 -12.40 -1.87
C LEU A 58 -2.84 -12.39 -2.32
N GLU A 59 -3.38 -11.25 -2.74
CA GLU A 59 -4.74 -11.16 -3.31
C GLU A 59 -4.84 -12.03 -4.58
N GLY A 60 -3.86 -11.95 -5.47
CA GLY A 60 -3.82 -12.78 -6.68
C GLY A 60 -3.75 -14.28 -6.37
N ALA A 61 -2.94 -14.66 -5.39
CA ALA A 61 -2.81 -16.06 -4.98
C ALA A 61 -4.08 -16.59 -4.31
N LEU A 62 -4.72 -15.81 -3.43
CA LEU A 62 -5.99 -16.17 -2.78
C LEU A 62 -7.14 -16.22 -3.79
N GLY A 63 -7.17 -15.27 -4.74
CA GLY A 63 -8.15 -15.26 -5.85
C GLY A 63 -8.00 -16.48 -6.75
N GLY A 64 -6.77 -16.85 -7.11
CA GLY A 64 -6.48 -18.06 -7.88
C GLY A 64 -6.86 -19.36 -7.17
N ALA A 65 -6.87 -19.36 -5.84
CA ALA A 65 -7.35 -20.48 -5.02
C ALA A 65 -8.89 -20.49 -4.83
N GLY A 66 -9.62 -19.55 -5.44
CA GLY A 66 -11.07 -19.40 -5.26
C GLY A 66 -11.50 -18.80 -3.92
N PHE A 67 -10.53 -18.38 -3.09
CA PHE A 67 -10.77 -17.80 -1.76
C PHE A 67 -10.83 -16.27 -1.85
N THR A 68 -11.89 -15.74 -2.44
CA THR A 68 -11.98 -14.30 -2.80
C THR A 68 -12.73 -13.47 -1.75
N LEU A 69 -13.74 -14.04 -1.08
CA LEU A 69 -14.64 -13.27 -0.22
C LEU A 69 -13.95 -12.64 1.00
N PRO A 70 -13.14 -13.36 1.81
CA PRO A 70 -12.50 -12.78 2.97
C PRO A 70 -11.47 -11.67 2.64
N PRO A 71 -10.58 -11.83 1.62
CA PRO A 71 -9.71 -10.75 1.19
C PRO A 71 -10.48 -9.52 0.72
N MET A 72 -11.54 -9.70 -0.07
CA MET A 72 -12.38 -8.63 -0.57
C MET A 72 -13.04 -7.85 0.57
N LEU A 73 -13.63 -8.53 1.54
CA LEU A 73 -14.26 -7.89 2.70
C LEU A 73 -13.25 -7.13 3.55
N ALA A 74 -12.09 -7.71 3.82
CA ALA A 74 -11.02 -7.08 4.59
C ALA A 74 -10.50 -5.82 3.88
N SER A 75 -10.19 -5.90 2.59
CA SER A 75 -9.69 -4.76 1.82
C SER A 75 -10.73 -3.65 1.68
N THR A 76 -12.00 -4.01 1.47
CA THR A 76 -13.10 -3.04 1.39
C THR A 76 -13.33 -2.33 2.73
N ALA A 77 -13.35 -3.07 3.84
CA ALA A 77 -13.54 -2.49 5.18
C ALA A 77 -12.40 -1.51 5.54
N ILE A 78 -11.14 -1.89 5.29
CA ILE A 78 -9.99 -1.04 5.56
C ILE A 78 -10.00 0.20 4.63
N THR A 79 -10.37 0.03 3.36
CA THR A 79 -10.47 1.15 2.42
C THR A 79 -11.61 2.09 2.78
N ALA A 80 -12.76 1.57 3.21
CA ALA A 80 -13.88 2.39 3.68
C ALA A 80 -13.51 3.19 4.95
N SER A 81 -12.77 2.58 5.89
CA SER A 81 -12.29 3.26 7.09
C SER A 81 -11.30 4.40 6.80
N ARG A 82 -10.67 4.38 5.63
CA ARG A 82 -9.75 5.44 5.19
C ARG A 82 -10.46 6.80 5.09
N ILE A 83 -11.74 6.84 4.67
CA ILE A 83 -12.48 8.09 4.47
C ILE A 83 -12.60 8.88 5.79
N PRO A 84 -13.17 8.35 6.89
CA PRO A 84 -13.27 9.07 8.14
C PRO A 84 -11.90 9.33 8.79
N LEU A 85 -10.94 8.39 8.66
CA LEU A 85 -9.60 8.58 9.18
C LEU A 85 -8.85 9.70 8.47
N ALA A 86 -8.96 9.79 7.13
CA ALA A 86 -8.36 10.86 6.35
C ALA A 86 -8.98 12.22 6.67
N ALA A 87 -10.30 12.30 6.85
CA ALA A 87 -10.98 13.52 7.26
C ALA A 87 -10.51 13.99 8.65
N TRP A 88 -10.41 13.08 9.61
CA TRP A 88 -9.91 13.39 10.95
C TRP A 88 -8.42 13.82 10.92
N ALA A 89 -7.59 13.11 10.18
CA ALA A 89 -6.16 13.43 10.07
C ALA A 89 -5.93 14.75 9.33
N ALA A 90 -6.73 15.05 8.30
CA ALA A 90 -6.69 16.32 7.59
C ALA A 90 -7.01 17.52 8.49
N ALA A 91 -7.99 17.36 9.38
CA ALA A 91 -8.37 18.39 10.34
C ALA A 91 -7.27 18.70 11.37
N ARG A 92 -6.43 17.70 11.70
CA ARG A 92 -5.36 17.82 12.70
C ARG A 92 -3.98 18.15 12.12
N TYR A 93 -3.64 17.54 11.00
CA TYR A 93 -2.29 17.54 10.41
C TYR A 93 -2.25 18.07 8.97
N GLY A 94 -3.39 18.55 8.45
CA GLY A 94 -3.48 19.01 7.06
C GLY A 94 -3.25 17.91 6.05
N VAL A 95 -2.71 18.26 4.88
CA VAL A 95 -2.49 17.35 3.75
C VAL A 95 -1.54 16.19 4.11
N VAL A 96 -0.54 16.45 4.93
CA VAL A 96 0.42 15.42 5.39
C VAL A 96 -0.30 14.32 6.17
N GLY A 97 -1.33 14.67 6.95
CA GLY A 97 -2.16 13.68 7.66
C GLY A 97 -2.89 12.73 6.72
N ILE A 98 -3.36 13.22 5.56
CA ILE A 98 -3.98 12.40 4.53
C ILE A 98 -2.97 11.40 3.96
N TRP A 99 -1.77 11.84 3.63
CA TRP A 99 -0.72 10.97 3.09
C TRP A 99 -0.33 9.84 4.04
N TRP A 100 -0.16 10.17 5.32
CA TRP A 100 0.09 9.16 6.35
C TRP A 100 -1.07 8.19 6.51
N THR A 101 -2.31 8.65 6.45
CA THR A 101 -3.49 7.78 6.50
C THR A 101 -3.50 6.80 5.35
N ILE A 102 -3.19 7.24 4.12
CA ILE A 102 -3.10 6.37 2.94
C ILE A 102 -2.01 5.31 3.14
N THR A 103 -0.82 5.72 3.55
CA THR A 103 0.32 4.81 3.76
C THR A 103 0.03 3.80 4.87
N LEU A 104 -0.47 4.23 6.01
CA LEU A 104 -0.79 3.34 7.14
C LEU A 104 -1.90 2.35 6.81
N THR A 105 -2.95 2.79 6.11
CA THR A 105 -4.02 1.88 5.69
C THR A 105 -3.55 0.90 4.62
N ALA A 106 -2.64 1.27 3.72
CA ALA A 106 -2.02 0.35 2.77
C ALA A 106 -1.19 -0.73 3.48
N LEU A 107 -0.38 -0.34 4.48
CA LEU A 107 0.37 -1.29 5.31
C LEU A 107 -0.56 -2.21 6.11
N LEU A 108 -1.65 -1.67 6.66
CA LEU A 108 -2.64 -2.47 7.38
C LEU A 108 -3.30 -3.51 6.46
N ARG A 109 -3.61 -3.17 5.21
CA ARG A 109 -4.13 -4.11 4.22
C ARG A 109 -3.12 -5.23 3.94
N ALA A 110 -1.85 -4.90 3.74
CA ALA A 110 -0.79 -5.90 3.55
C ALA A 110 -0.70 -6.87 4.74
N ILE A 111 -0.77 -6.35 5.97
CA ILE A 111 -0.76 -7.17 7.19
C ILE A 111 -2.01 -8.05 7.27
N ALA A 112 -3.19 -7.51 6.94
CA ALA A 112 -4.44 -8.29 6.91
C ALA A 112 -4.36 -9.44 5.90
N MET A 113 -3.83 -9.18 4.70
CA MET A 113 -3.63 -10.22 3.67
C MET A 113 -2.65 -11.30 4.12
N LEU A 114 -1.55 -10.91 4.78
CA LEU A 114 -0.61 -11.87 5.36
C LEU A 114 -1.26 -12.71 6.47
N GLY A 115 -2.13 -12.12 7.29
CA GLY A 115 -2.91 -12.82 8.30
C GLY A 115 -3.81 -13.88 7.68
N ILE A 116 -4.64 -13.50 6.70
CA ILE A 116 -5.54 -14.40 5.97
C ILE A 116 -4.76 -15.54 5.31
N TRP A 117 -3.62 -15.22 4.70
CA TRP A 117 -2.74 -16.23 4.10
C TRP A 117 -2.21 -17.24 5.12
N ARG A 118 -1.75 -16.76 6.30
CA ARG A 118 -1.21 -17.60 7.37
C ARG A 118 -2.24 -18.49 8.04
N GLU A 119 -3.49 -18.06 8.15
CA GLU A 119 -4.59 -18.89 8.68
C GLU A 119 -4.81 -20.17 7.88
N GLY A 120 -4.42 -20.19 6.60
CA GLY A 120 -4.45 -21.38 5.76
C GLY A 120 -5.84 -21.88 5.39
N ARG A 121 -6.90 -21.13 5.68
CA ARG A 121 -8.30 -21.48 5.37
C ARG A 121 -8.55 -21.65 3.88
N TRP A 122 -7.81 -20.91 3.06
CA TRP A 122 -7.84 -21.00 1.60
C TRP A 122 -7.46 -22.40 1.06
N LYS A 123 -6.69 -23.19 1.84
CA LYS A 123 -6.34 -24.57 1.46
C LYS A 123 -7.55 -25.49 1.40
N ARG A 124 -8.61 -25.19 2.17
CA ARG A 124 -9.85 -25.97 2.17
C ARG A 124 -10.68 -25.69 0.92
N SER A 125 -10.59 -24.53 0.31
CA SER A 125 -11.29 -24.21 -0.93
C SER A 125 -10.70 -24.90 -2.17
N LEU A 126 -9.46 -25.41 -2.08
CA LEU A 126 -8.85 -26.20 -3.16
C LEU A 126 -9.28 -27.68 -3.16
N ILE A 127 -9.92 -28.16 -2.10
CA ILE A 127 -10.28 -29.58 -1.91
C ILE A 127 -11.80 -29.78 -2.10
N ALA A 128 -12.56 -28.69 -2.14
CA ALA A 128 -14.01 -28.70 -2.39
C ALA A 128 -14.30 -28.48 -3.88
#